data_67198e8ebb6f38440c91d4ad52a1dcb7
#
_entry.id   67198e8ebb6f38440c91d4ad52a1dcb7
#
_cell.length_a   1.000
_cell.length_b   1.000
_cell.length_c   1.000
_cell.angle_alpha   90.00
_cell.angle_beta   90.00
_cell.angle_gamma   90.00
#
_symmetry.space_group_name_H-M   'P 1'
#
loop_
_entity.id
_entity.type
_entity.pdbx_description
1 polymer ?
#
loop_
_entity_poly.entity_id
_entity_poly.type
_entity_poly.pdbx_seq_one_letter_code
_entity_poly.pdbx_strand_id
1 'polypeptide(L)'
;MFEEISIEGYFGIGEAIGIIGTLFVVLYFSRKQMQSLSVDLETKILNDLDDKINGLTRMMVNNPELIKVVSKSESDFTPDLAFSYHVLYTFAHAFHMRQRGVVRDNEWAGWRRYITSAFQHGDIYEIWKNNIELDKWFDPDFQKFINDEIIPAVRK
;
A
#
# COMPACT_ATOMS: atom_id res chain seq x y z
N MET A 1 57.52 8.95 30.99
CA MET A 1 57.22 10.33 31.36
C MET A 1 55.76 10.55 30.84
N PHE A 2 54.76 10.36 31.70
CA PHE A 2 53.38 10.66 31.36
C PHE A 2 53.15 12.14 31.64
N GLU A 3 52.96 12.95 30.60
CA GLU A 3 52.52 14.34 30.77
C GLU A 3 51.17 14.32 31.50
N GLU A 4 51.07 14.97 32.65
CA GLU A 4 49.82 15.19 33.35
C GLU A 4 48.95 16.06 32.45
N ILE A 5 47.84 15.47 31.98
CA ILE A 5 46.82 16.22 31.21
C ILE A 5 46.29 17.31 32.14
N SER A 6 46.40 18.57 31.72
CA SER A 6 45.83 19.69 32.46
C SER A 6 44.32 19.56 32.64
N ILE A 7 43.76 20.15 33.70
CA ILE A 7 42.31 20.17 33.97
C ILE A 7 41.52 20.68 32.72
N GLU A 8 42.07 21.64 32.01
CA GLU A 8 41.51 22.17 30.75
C GLU A 8 41.44 21.11 29.65
N GLY A 9 42.44 20.21 29.59
CA GLY A 9 42.45 19.09 28.65
C GLY A 9 41.32 18.09 28.92
N TYR A 10 41.01 17.81 30.18
CA TYR A 10 39.86 16.94 30.54
C TYR A 10 38.52 17.56 30.16
N PHE A 11 38.34 18.87 30.34
CA PHE A 11 37.12 19.59 29.89
C PHE A 11 37.01 19.56 28.38
N GLY A 12 38.06 19.78 27.61
CA GLY A 12 38.05 19.69 26.15
C GLY A 12 37.68 18.31 25.61
N ILE A 13 38.20 17.24 26.26
CA ILE A 13 37.82 15.86 25.90
C ILE A 13 36.36 15.59 26.22
N GLY A 14 35.85 16.04 27.36
CA GLY A 14 34.42 15.91 27.74
C GLY A 14 33.49 16.62 26.75
N GLU A 15 33.85 17.83 26.35
CA GLU A 15 33.12 18.59 25.34
C GLU A 15 33.09 17.90 23.98
N ALA A 16 34.24 17.39 23.50
CA ALA A 16 34.33 16.67 22.24
C ALA A 16 33.47 15.39 22.25
N ILE A 17 33.47 14.61 23.34
CA ILE A 17 32.63 13.44 23.51
C ILE A 17 31.16 13.82 23.50
N GLY A 18 30.79 14.90 24.19
CA GLY A 18 29.42 15.43 24.21
C GLY A 18 28.92 15.81 22.82
N ILE A 19 29.74 16.53 22.04
CA ILE A 19 29.43 16.93 20.68
C ILE A 19 29.24 15.69 19.77
N ILE A 20 30.18 14.74 19.83
CA ILE A 20 30.11 13.51 19.03
C ILE A 20 28.87 12.70 19.41
N GLY A 21 28.59 12.52 20.70
CA GLY A 21 27.39 11.83 21.19
C GLY A 21 26.10 12.47 20.69
N THR A 22 26.01 13.80 20.80
CA THR A 22 24.86 14.56 20.29
C THR A 22 24.67 14.37 18.79
N LEU A 23 25.77 14.37 18.02
CA LEU A 23 25.74 14.21 16.57
C LEU A 23 25.20 12.81 16.18
N PHE A 24 25.60 11.76 16.88
CA PHE A 24 25.06 10.42 16.67
C PHE A 24 23.57 10.34 16.98
N VAL A 25 23.13 10.94 18.08
CA VAL A 25 21.71 10.99 18.47
C VAL A 25 20.89 11.71 17.40
N VAL A 26 21.33 12.89 16.97
CA VAL A 26 20.66 13.68 15.94
C VAL A 26 20.57 12.90 14.62
N LEU A 27 21.66 12.27 14.18
CA LEU A 27 21.68 11.48 12.95
C LEU A 27 20.73 10.27 13.03
N TYR A 28 20.70 9.59 14.17
CA TYR A 28 19.79 8.46 14.39
C TYR A 28 18.31 8.89 14.29
N PHE A 29 17.92 9.94 15.01
CA PHE A 29 16.55 10.45 14.98
C PHE A 29 16.17 11.03 13.61
N SER A 30 17.08 11.75 12.95
CA SER A 30 16.87 12.28 11.60
C SER A 30 16.58 11.17 10.59
N ARG A 31 17.35 10.09 10.60
CA ARG A 31 17.10 8.93 9.73
C ARG A 31 15.74 8.30 9.99
N LYS A 32 15.36 8.13 11.26
CA LYS A 32 14.06 7.56 11.64
C LYS A 32 12.89 8.46 11.20
N GLN A 33 13.04 9.77 11.35
CA GLN A 33 12.04 10.74 10.86
C GLN A 33 11.93 10.72 9.33
N MET A 34 13.04 10.64 8.61
CA MET A 34 13.02 10.55 7.14
C MET A 34 12.32 9.29 6.65
N GLN A 35 12.52 8.14 7.31
CA GLN A 35 11.81 6.90 6.97
C GLN A 35 10.30 7.04 7.20
N SER A 36 9.88 7.65 8.31
CA SER A 36 8.45 7.88 8.59
C SER A 36 7.84 8.82 7.55
N LEU A 37 8.52 9.91 7.22
CA LEU A 37 8.06 10.88 6.20
C LEU A 37 7.94 10.23 4.81
N SER A 38 8.84 9.32 4.44
CA SER A 38 8.77 8.59 3.18
C SER A 38 7.51 7.74 3.10
N VAL A 39 7.21 6.97 4.16
CA VAL A 39 6.00 6.13 4.22
C VAL A 39 4.73 6.99 4.16
N ASP A 40 4.69 8.10 4.89
CA ASP A 40 3.55 9.02 4.90
C ASP A 40 3.32 9.65 3.52
N LEU A 41 4.39 10.07 2.84
CA LEU A 41 4.32 10.63 1.50
C LEU A 41 3.85 9.60 0.46
N GLU A 42 4.41 8.41 0.50
CA GLU A 42 4.01 7.31 -0.39
C GLU A 42 2.54 6.93 -0.18
N THR A 43 2.10 6.85 1.08
CA THR A 43 0.69 6.59 1.43
C THR A 43 -0.23 7.67 0.88
N LYS A 44 0.17 8.94 0.99
CA LYS A 44 -0.60 10.06 0.43
C LYS A 44 -0.70 10.00 -1.09
N ILE A 45 0.40 9.72 -1.78
CA ILE A 45 0.42 9.58 -3.24
C ILE A 45 -0.53 8.46 -3.69
N LEU A 46 -0.54 7.33 -2.99
CA LEU A 46 -1.45 6.23 -3.31
C LEU A 46 -2.91 6.59 -3.08
N ASN A 47 -3.23 7.24 -1.96
CA ASN A 47 -4.59 7.73 -1.72
C ASN A 47 -5.04 8.69 -2.82
N ASP A 48 -4.18 9.61 -3.24
CA ASP A 48 -4.48 10.56 -4.33
C ASP A 48 -4.71 9.84 -5.67
N LEU A 49 -3.97 8.75 -5.94
CA LEU A 49 -4.16 7.92 -7.14
C LEU A 49 -5.47 7.13 -7.08
N ASP A 50 -5.79 6.54 -5.94
CA ASP A 50 -7.04 5.80 -5.73
C ASP A 50 -8.25 6.71 -5.88
N ASP A 51 -8.20 7.93 -5.35
CA ASP A 51 -9.27 8.92 -5.52
C ASP A 51 -9.48 9.26 -7.00
N LYS A 52 -8.40 9.37 -7.79
CA LYS A 52 -8.50 9.58 -9.25
C LYS A 52 -9.09 8.37 -9.97
N ILE A 53 -8.68 7.15 -9.62
CA ILE A 53 -9.24 5.91 -10.20
C ILE A 53 -10.73 5.82 -9.85
N ASN A 54 -11.12 6.11 -8.62
CA ASN A 54 -12.51 6.15 -8.18
C ASN A 54 -13.31 7.20 -8.96
N GLY A 55 -12.73 8.37 -9.21
CA GLY A 55 -13.31 9.41 -10.04
C GLY A 55 -13.55 8.94 -11.48
N LEU A 56 -12.56 8.29 -12.11
CA LEU A 56 -12.67 7.72 -13.44
C LEU A 56 -13.75 6.63 -13.50
N THR A 57 -13.79 5.74 -12.51
CA THR A 57 -14.81 4.67 -12.42
C THR A 57 -16.22 5.26 -12.34
N ARG A 58 -16.44 6.30 -11.53
CA ARG A 58 -17.74 7.00 -11.47
C ARG A 58 -18.11 7.64 -12.80
N MET A 59 -17.14 8.22 -13.51
CA MET A 59 -17.38 8.77 -14.85
C MET A 59 -17.80 7.68 -15.84
N MET A 60 -17.17 6.51 -15.81
CA MET A 60 -17.51 5.37 -16.66
C MET A 60 -18.90 4.79 -16.33
N VAL A 61 -19.30 4.77 -15.05
CA VAL A 61 -20.65 4.35 -14.65
C VAL A 61 -21.71 5.29 -15.20
N ASN A 62 -21.46 6.60 -15.13
CA ASN A 62 -22.41 7.61 -15.62
C ASN A 62 -22.41 7.75 -17.15
N ASN A 63 -21.32 7.39 -17.82
CA ASN A 63 -21.14 7.50 -19.27
C ASN A 63 -20.45 6.22 -19.79
N PRO A 64 -21.17 5.10 -19.92
CA PRO A 64 -20.60 3.80 -20.29
C PRO A 64 -19.83 3.80 -21.61
N GLU A 65 -20.18 4.70 -22.52
CA GLU A 65 -19.50 4.86 -23.81
C GLU A 65 -18.04 5.30 -23.68
N LEU A 66 -17.64 5.86 -22.53
CA LEU A 66 -16.25 6.29 -22.28
C LEU A 66 -15.30 5.11 -22.07
N ILE A 67 -15.84 3.92 -21.76
CA ILE A 67 -14.97 2.75 -21.51
C ILE A 67 -14.12 2.38 -22.74
N LYS A 68 -14.65 2.63 -23.95
CA LYS A 68 -13.92 2.39 -25.20
C LYS A 68 -12.59 3.16 -25.31
N VAL A 69 -12.40 4.20 -24.49
CA VAL A 69 -11.17 4.99 -24.46
C VAL A 69 -10.04 4.20 -23.75
N VAL A 70 -10.38 3.39 -22.75
CA VAL A 70 -9.41 2.64 -21.92
C VAL A 70 -9.41 1.14 -22.22
N SER A 71 -10.50 0.60 -22.76
CA SER A 71 -10.63 -0.81 -23.08
C SER A 71 -11.41 -1.01 -24.37
N LYS A 72 -10.91 -1.92 -25.23
CA LYS A 72 -11.63 -2.39 -26.42
C LYS A 72 -12.54 -3.60 -26.11
N SER A 73 -12.87 -3.81 -24.83
CA SER A 73 -13.74 -4.92 -24.44
C SER A 73 -15.09 -4.79 -25.17
N GLU A 74 -15.50 -5.87 -25.82
CA GLU A 74 -16.83 -5.99 -26.43
C GLU A 74 -17.95 -6.23 -25.40
N SER A 75 -17.56 -6.43 -24.12
CA SER A 75 -18.51 -6.64 -23.05
C SER A 75 -19.13 -5.32 -22.60
N ASP A 76 -20.45 -5.29 -22.46
CA ASP A 76 -21.17 -4.17 -21.88
C ASP A 76 -20.64 -3.88 -20.48
N PHE A 77 -20.19 -2.64 -20.28
CA PHE A 77 -19.74 -2.19 -18.97
C PHE A 77 -20.95 -1.95 -18.08
N THR A 78 -21.21 -2.90 -17.20
CA THR A 78 -22.34 -2.82 -16.27
C THR A 78 -21.95 -2.09 -14.99
N PRO A 79 -22.92 -1.51 -14.26
CA PRO A 79 -22.67 -0.93 -12.93
C PRO A 79 -22.03 -1.92 -11.96
N ASP A 80 -22.38 -3.20 -12.03
CA ASP A 80 -21.82 -4.27 -11.19
C ASP A 80 -20.34 -4.49 -11.48
N LEU A 81 -19.96 -4.49 -12.76
CA LEU A 81 -18.57 -4.57 -13.18
C LEU A 81 -17.77 -3.36 -12.68
N ALA A 82 -18.32 -2.14 -12.84
CA ALA A 82 -17.69 -0.92 -12.34
C ALA A 82 -17.51 -0.94 -10.82
N PHE A 83 -18.52 -1.39 -10.09
CA PHE A 83 -18.44 -1.54 -8.63
C PHE A 83 -17.39 -2.58 -8.23
N SER A 84 -17.32 -3.69 -8.96
CA SER A 84 -16.30 -4.73 -8.70
C SER A 84 -14.88 -4.22 -8.90
N TYR A 85 -14.63 -3.39 -9.92
CA TYR A 85 -13.35 -2.71 -10.08
C TYR A 85 -13.01 -1.85 -8.86
N HIS A 86 -13.96 -1.04 -8.41
CA HIS A 86 -13.77 -0.19 -7.24
C HIS A 86 -13.42 -0.99 -5.98
N VAL A 87 -14.14 -2.11 -5.75
CA VAL A 87 -13.87 -3.01 -4.62
C VAL A 87 -12.49 -3.65 -4.74
N LEU A 88 -12.11 -4.14 -5.93
CA LEU A 88 -10.80 -4.75 -6.16
C LEU A 88 -9.65 -3.76 -5.99
N TYR A 89 -9.80 -2.52 -6.45
CA TYR A 89 -8.81 -1.46 -6.19
C TYR A 89 -8.67 -1.16 -4.70
N THR A 90 -9.79 -1.14 -3.97
CA THR A 90 -9.77 -0.97 -2.52
C THR A 90 -9.02 -2.13 -1.84
N PHE A 91 -9.22 -3.35 -2.29
CA PHE A 91 -8.50 -4.53 -1.79
C PHE A 91 -7.00 -4.47 -2.11
N ALA A 92 -6.64 -4.10 -3.33
CA ALA A 92 -5.25 -3.90 -3.73
C ALA A 92 -4.58 -2.81 -2.89
N HIS A 93 -5.27 -1.70 -2.65
CA HIS A 93 -4.77 -0.64 -1.77
C HIS A 93 -4.50 -1.15 -0.35
N ALA A 94 -5.45 -1.85 0.27
CA ALA A 94 -5.29 -2.42 1.61
C ALA A 94 -4.10 -3.42 1.65
N PHE A 95 -3.92 -4.23 0.59
CA PHE A 95 -2.80 -5.15 0.44
C PHE A 95 -1.46 -4.40 0.38
N HIS A 96 -1.35 -3.35 -0.42
CA HIS A 96 -0.13 -2.54 -0.50
C HIS A 96 0.18 -1.82 0.81
N MET A 97 -0.83 -1.30 1.50
CA MET A 97 -0.65 -0.71 2.83
C MET A 97 -0.14 -1.75 3.84
N ARG A 98 -0.58 -3.01 3.71
CA ARG A 98 -0.05 -4.12 4.50
C ARG A 98 1.42 -4.41 4.19
N GLN A 99 1.79 -4.51 2.92
CA GLN A 99 3.18 -4.73 2.50
C GLN A 99 4.12 -3.64 3.02
N ARG A 100 3.65 -2.40 3.11
CA ARG A 100 4.41 -1.25 3.61
C ARG A 100 4.43 -1.13 5.14
N GLY A 101 3.75 -2.04 5.86
CA GLY A 101 3.68 -2.05 7.31
C GLY A 101 2.76 -0.96 7.89
N VAL A 102 1.95 -0.27 7.09
CA VAL A 102 0.96 0.72 7.53
C VAL A 102 -0.22 0.01 8.19
N VAL A 103 -0.76 -1.03 7.55
CA VAL A 103 -1.83 -1.89 8.10
C VAL A 103 -1.21 -2.95 9.00
N ARG A 104 -1.57 -2.95 10.29
CA ARG A 104 -1.06 -3.87 11.31
C ARG A 104 -1.73 -5.25 11.22
N ASP A 105 -1.19 -6.23 11.93
CA ASP A 105 -1.66 -7.64 11.86
C ASP A 105 -3.14 -7.82 12.16
N ASN A 106 -3.66 -7.17 13.21
CA ASN A 106 -5.09 -7.27 13.59
C ASN A 106 -6.01 -6.63 12.53
N GLU A 107 -5.62 -5.50 11.96
CA GLU A 107 -6.36 -4.80 10.91
C GLU A 107 -6.33 -5.63 9.63
N TRP A 108 -5.14 -6.17 9.29
CA TRP A 108 -4.98 -7.06 8.14
C TRP A 108 -5.82 -8.32 8.24
N ALA A 109 -5.91 -8.93 9.43
CA ALA A 109 -6.79 -10.07 9.66
C ALA A 109 -8.26 -9.74 9.36
N GLY A 110 -8.70 -8.51 9.66
CA GLY A 110 -10.03 -7.99 9.29
C GLY A 110 -10.20 -7.86 7.79
N TRP A 111 -9.26 -7.21 7.11
CA TRP A 111 -9.24 -7.07 5.67
C TRP A 111 -9.25 -8.42 4.95
N ARG A 112 -8.39 -9.34 5.37
CA ARG A 112 -8.31 -10.69 4.78
C ARG A 112 -9.64 -11.44 4.87
N ARG A 113 -10.33 -11.38 6.01
CA ARG A 113 -11.68 -11.97 6.16
C ARG A 113 -12.69 -11.32 5.22
N TYR A 114 -12.66 -10.00 5.10
CA TYR A 114 -13.57 -9.26 4.22
C TYR A 114 -13.33 -9.64 2.75
N ILE A 115 -12.06 -9.65 2.30
CA ILE A 115 -11.68 -10.07 0.94
C ILE A 115 -12.15 -11.51 0.68
N THR A 116 -11.84 -12.44 1.59
CA THR A 116 -12.27 -13.85 1.45
C THR A 116 -13.79 -13.97 1.37
N SER A 117 -14.52 -13.26 2.23
CA SER A 117 -15.99 -13.25 2.22
C SER A 117 -16.57 -12.69 0.91
N ALA A 118 -15.99 -11.63 0.37
CA ALA A 118 -16.41 -11.05 -0.90
C ALA A 118 -16.23 -12.04 -2.07
N PHE A 119 -15.11 -12.77 -2.10
CA PHE A 119 -14.87 -13.82 -3.10
C PHE A 119 -15.73 -15.07 -2.88
N GLN A 120 -16.13 -15.37 -1.64
CA GLN A 120 -16.92 -16.56 -1.30
C GLN A 120 -18.43 -16.36 -1.55
N HIS A 121 -18.94 -15.16 -1.29
CA HIS A 121 -20.38 -14.89 -1.27
C HIS A 121 -20.83 -13.86 -2.31
N GLY A 122 -19.91 -13.16 -2.96
CA GLY A 122 -20.18 -12.16 -3.99
C GLY A 122 -19.80 -12.64 -5.38
N ASP A 123 -20.20 -11.87 -6.39
CA ASP A 123 -19.91 -12.14 -7.80
C ASP A 123 -18.45 -11.79 -8.20
N ILE A 124 -17.67 -11.23 -7.26
CA ILE A 124 -16.28 -10.81 -7.52
C ILE A 124 -15.41 -11.97 -8.00
N TYR A 125 -15.64 -13.19 -7.49
CA TYR A 125 -14.90 -14.38 -7.93
C TYR A 125 -15.11 -14.67 -9.43
N GLU A 126 -16.36 -14.67 -9.89
CA GLU A 126 -16.66 -14.89 -11.31
C GLU A 126 -16.17 -13.74 -12.19
N ILE A 127 -16.26 -12.51 -11.71
CA ILE A 127 -15.73 -11.32 -12.41
C ILE A 127 -14.21 -11.42 -12.54
N TRP A 128 -13.49 -11.78 -11.48
CA TRP A 128 -12.03 -11.98 -11.49
C TRP A 128 -11.60 -13.07 -12.46
N LYS A 129 -12.32 -14.18 -12.48
CA LYS A 129 -12.00 -15.34 -13.30
C LYS A 129 -12.32 -15.15 -14.78
N ASN A 130 -13.44 -14.49 -15.09
CA ASN A 130 -13.96 -14.41 -16.45
C ASN A 130 -13.45 -13.19 -17.21
N ASN A 131 -13.00 -12.15 -16.53
CA ASN A 131 -12.36 -11.01 -17.16
C ASN A 131 -10.84 -11.19 -17.17
N ILE A 132 -10.33 -11.91 -18.16
CA ILE A 132 -8.89 -12.20 -18.35
C ILE A 132 -8.04 -10.93 -18.42
N GLU A 133 -8.63 -9.80 -18.77
CA GLU A 133 -7.93 -8.51 -18.81
C GLU A 133 -7.93 -7.81 -17.43
N LEU A 134 -8.81 -8.21 -16.52
CA LEU A 134 -8.96 -7.57 -15.21
C LEU A 134 -7.74 -7.82 -14.30
N ASP A 135 -7.25 -9.04 -14.28
CA ASP A 135 -6.11 -9.40 -13.46
C ASP A 135 -4.85 -8.64 -13.86
N LYS A 136 -4.67 -8.37 -15.16
CA LYS A 136 -3.52 -7.60 -15.67
C LYS A 136 -3.48 -6.13 -15.27
N TRP A 137 -4.58 -5.59 -14.75
CA TRP A 137 -4.66 -4.20 -14.29
C TRP A 137 -4.12 -4.03 -12.87
N PHE A 138 -3.92 -5.16 -12.18
CA PHE A 138 -3.35 -5.18 -10.84
C PHE A 138 -1.88 -5.61 -10.89
N ASP A 139 -1.11 -5.19 -9.89
CA ASP A 139 0.27 -5.60 -9.78
C ASP A 139 0.41 -7.12 -9.55
N PRO A 140 1.55 -7.73 -9.94
CA PRO A 140 1.76 -9.16 -9.84
C PRO A 140 1.66 -9.74 -8.42
N ASP A 141 2.04 -8.97 -7.39
CA ASP A 141 2.01 -9.44 -6.01
C ASP A 141 0.58 -9.52 -5.50
N PHE A 142 -0.26 -8.55 -5.82
CA PHE A 142 -1.69 -8.60 -5.50
C PHE A 142 -2.40 -9.72 -6.28
N GLN A 143 -2.11 -9.90 -7.57
CA GLN A 143 -2.63 -11.01 -8.36
C GLN A 143 -2.29 -12.35 -7.71
N LYS A 144 -1.02 -12.53 -7.31
CA LYS A 144 -0.56 -13.73 -6.63
C LYS A 144 -1.28 -13.94 -5.29
N PHE A 145 -1.45 -12.90 -4.49
CA PHE A 145 -2.19 -12.95 -3.24
C PHE A 145 -3.63 -13.45 -3.45
N ILE A 146 -4.34 -12.91 -4.45
CA ILE A 146 -5.70 -13.36 -4.77
C ILE A 146 -5.70 -14.82 -5.25
N ASN A 147 -4.84 -15.16 -6.20
CA ASN A 147 -4.85 -16.48 -6.85
C ASN A 147 -4.33 -17.60 -5.95
N ASP A 148 -3.31 -17.34 -5.12
CA ASP A 148 -2.63 -18.35 -4.32
C ASP A 148 -3.17 -18.46 -2.88
N GLU A 149 -3.74 -17.39 -2.32
CA GLU A 149 -4.20 -17.36 -0.93
C GLU A 149 -5.72 -17.26 -0.79
N ILE A 150 -6.36 -16.35 -1.54
CA ILE A 150 -7.80 -16.09 -1.37
C ILE A 150 -8.64 -17.14 -2.09
N ILE A 151 -8.40 -17.38 -3.38
CA ILE A 151 -9.19 -18.33 -4.18
C ILE A 151 -9.13 -19.75 -3.60
N PRO A 152 -7.97 -20.31 -3.18
CA PRO A 152 -7.93 -21.62 -2.55
C PRO A 152 -8.65 -21.70 -1.20
N ALA A 153 -8.72 -20.57 -0.45
CA ALA A 153 -9.45 -20.52 0.82
C ALA A 153 -10.99 -20.55 0.64
N VAL A 154 -11.49 -20.04 -0.49
CA VAL A 154 -12.91 -20.01 -0.84
C VAL A 154 -13.41 -21.37 -1.33
N ARG A 155 -12.54 -22.20 -1.92
CA ARG A 155 -12.90 -23.51 -2.50
C ARG A 155 -12.95 -24.66 -1.50
N LYS A 156 -12.60 -24.42 -0.24
CA LYS A 156 -12.68 -25.39 0.85
C LYS A 156 -14.04 -25.37 1.50
#